data_f55267f8c93a3add009383c84e635469
#
_entry.id   f55267f8c93a3add009383c84e635469
#
_cell.length_a   1.000
_cell.length_b   1.000
_cell.length_c   1.000
_cell.angle_alpha   90.00
_cell.angle_beta   90.00
_cell.angle_gamma   90.00
#
_symmetry.space_group_name_H-M   'P 1'
#
loop_
_entity.id
_entity.type
_entity.pdbx_description
1 polymer ?
#
loop_
_entity_poly.entity_id
_entity_poly.type
_entity_poly.pdbx_seq_one_letter_code
_entity_poly.pdbx_strand_id
1 'polypeptide(L)'
;MTQRVTVLGEHLKLMLPEHVYEFLGRGSLFSYQSYGTGSAKVEVSNDLKNWITLFDVEGADSIVLMHPWKYQRVVDTDNLEVHVLQGRF
;
A
#
# COMPACT_ATOMS: atom_id res chain seq x y z
N MET A 1 5.12 17.97 -1.85
CA MET A 1 5.83 17.19 -2.89
C MET A 1 5.78 15.73 -2.53
N THR A 2 5.37 14.90 -3.47
CA THR A 2 5.28 13.47 -3.26
C THR A 2 6.63 12.81 -3.48
N GLN A 3 7.09 12.05 -2.52
CA GLN A 3 8.32 11.27 -2.65
C GLN A 3 7.98 9.87 -3.16
N ARG A 4 8.87 9.37 -4.00
CA ARG A 4 8.78 7.98 -4.46
C ARG A 4 9.77 7.14 -3.67
N VAL A 5 9.26 6.09 -3.05
CA VAL A 5 10.04 5.17 -2.25
C VAL A 5 10.09 3.83 -2.95
N THR A 6 11.29 3.33 -3.20
CA THR A 6 11.47 2.02 -3.82
C THR A 6 11.47 0.95 -2.73
N VAL A 7 10.64 -0.07 -2.91
CA VAL A 7 10.56 -1.19 -1.98
C VAL A 7 11.24 -2.40 -2.61
N LEU A 8 12.31 -2.84 -2.00
CA LEU A 8 13.07 -4.00 -2.44
C LEU A 8 12.90 -5.14 -1.45
N GLY A 9 12.60 -6.31 -1.97
CA GLY A 9 12.51 -7.50 -1.15
C GLY A 9 11.23 -7.59 -0.33
N GLU A 10 11.21 -8.53 0.60
CA GLU A 10 10.03 -8.92 1.36
C GLU A 10 10.11 -8.38 2.78
N HIS A 11 9.92 -7.08 2.93
CA HIS A 11 9.95 -6.42 4.23
C HIS A 11 8.64 -5.71 4.48
N LEU A 12 8.18 -5.78 5.72
CA LEU A 12 7.01 -5.04 6.14
C LEU A 12 7.31 -3.55 6.07
N LYS A 13 6.47 -2.81 5.37
CA LYS A 13 6.70 -1.39 5.12
C LYS A 13 5.50 -0.56 5.56
N LEU A 14 5.75 0.42 6.43
CA LEU A 14 4.72 1.40 6.78
C LEU A 14 4.54 2.35 5.60
N MET A 15 3.30 2.47 5.14
CA MET A 15 2.97 3.37 4.04
C MET A 15 2.58 4.73 4.59
N LEU A 16 3.43 5.72 4.36
CA LEU A 16 3.16 7.10 4.75
C LEU A 16 2.32 7.79 3.68
N PRO A 17 1.34 8.60 4.06
CA PRO A 17 0.40 9.17 3.08
C PRO A 17 1.01 10.13 2.07
N GLU A 18 2.24 10.59 2.31
CA GLU A 18 2.91 11.55 1.42
C GLU A 18 3.81 10.88 0.40
N HIS A 19 3.85 9.55 0.38
CA HIS A 19 4.79 8.81 -0.45
C HIS A 19 4.07 7.92 -1.44
N VAL A 20 4.72 7.71 -2.58
CA VAL A 20 4.34 6.70 -3.55
C VAL A 20 5.35 5.57 -3.47
N TYR A 21 4.88 4.35 -3.31
CA TYR A 21 5.73 3.18 -3.15
C TYR A 21 5.81 2.40 -4.44
N GLU A 22 7.03 2.20 -4.92
CA GLU A 22 7.31 1.40 -6.11
C GLU A 22 7.83 0.03 -5.66
N PHE A 23 7.10 -1.02 -5.98
CA PHE A 23 7.44 -2.38 -5.56
C PHE A 23 8.19 -3.08 -6.68
N LEU A 24 9.47 -3.37 -6.45
CA LEU A 24 10.34 -3.99 -7.44
C LEU A 24 10.51 -5.49 -7.23
N GLY A 25 9.93 -6.03 -6.17
CA GLY A 25 9.98 -7.46 -5.93
C GLY A 25 9.18 -8.23 -6.97
N ARG A 26 9.41 -9.54 -7.04
CA ARG A 26 8.76 -10.39 -8.04
C ARG A 26 7.40 -10.90 -7.62
N GLY A 27 7.06 -10.74 -6.35
CA GLY A 27 5.81 -11.26 -5.85
C GLY A 27 4.63 -10.40 -6.25
N SER A 28 3.49 -11.04 -6.47
CA SER A 28 2.22 -10.35 -6.71
C SER A 28 1.25 -10.55 -5.56
N LEU A 29 1.70 -11.15 -4.47
CA LEU A 29 0.90 -11.33 -3.26
C LEU A 29 1.25 -10.23 -2.27
N PHE A 30 0.23 -9.48 -1.86
CA PHE A 30 0.42 -8.36 -0.93
C PHE A 30 -0.44 -8.57 0.30
N SER A 31 0.19 -8.39 1.46
CA SER A 31 -0.50 -8.43 2.75
C SER A 31 -0.52 -7.03 3.32
N TYR A 32 -1.70 -6.56 3.67
CA TYR A 32 -1.90 -5.23 4.25
C TYR A 32 -2.41 -5.36 5.67
N GLN A 33 -1.83 -4.63 6.58
CA GLN A 33 -2.27 -4.58 7.98
C GLN A 33 -2.46 -3.14 8.40
N SER A 34 -3.57 -2.86 9.06
CA SER A 34 -3.83 -1.53 9.58
C SER A 34 -3.92 -1.54 11.09
N TYR A 35 -3.45 -0.46 11.69
CA TYR A 35 -3.43 -0.27 13.13
C TYR A 35 -3.92 1.12 13.45
N GLY A 36 -4.70 1.24 14.51
CA GLY A 36 -5.18 2.53 14.96
C GLY A 36 -6.66 2.71 14.77
N THR A 37 -7.08 3.96 14.63
CA THR A 37 -8.48 4.33 14.47
C THR A 37 -8.67 5.17 13.22
N GLY A 38 -9.89 5.16 12.68
CA GLY A 38 -10.21 5.90 11.49
C GLY A 38 -10.20 5.03 10.25
N SER A 39 -9.99 5.63 9.11
CA SER A 39 -10.04 4.93 7.84
C SER A 39 -8.89 5.37 6.93
N ALA A 40 -8.66 4.59 5.88
CA ALA A 40 -7.69 4.91 4.86
C ALA A 40 -8.09 4.23 3.56
N LYS A 41 -7.52 4.72 2.45
CA LYS A 41 -7.69 4.08 1.14
C LYS A 41 -6.32 3.73 0.59
N VAL A 42 -6.22 2.54 0.02
CA VAL A 42 -5.02 2.15 -0.72
C VAL A 42 -5.32 2.30 -2.20
N GLU A 43 -4.51 3.09 -2.87
CA GLU A 43 -4.64 3.33 -4.29
C GLU A 43 -3.45 2.76 -5.05
N VAL A 44 -3.70 2.33 -6.27
CA VAL A 44 -2.70 1.68 -7.11
C VAL A 44 -2.67 2.29 -8.48
N SER A 45 -1.52 2.17 -9.14
CA SER A 45 -1.33 2.69 -10.50
C SER A 45 -0.21 1.95 -11.20
N ASN A 46 -0.25 1.94 -12.53
CA ASN A 46 0.86 1.46 -13.34
C ASN A 46 1.60 2.59 -14.05
N ASP A 47 1.04 3.79 -14.07
CA ASP A 47 1.61 4.90 -14.84
C ASP A 47 1.89 6.15 -14.00
N LEU A 48 1.60 6.13 -12.70
CA LEU A 48 1.77 7.27 -11.79
C LEU A 48 0.85 8.46 -12.10
N LYS A 49 -0.06 8.30 -13.02
CA LYS A 49 -0.99 9.37 -13.43
C LYS A 49 -2.43 9.03 -13.11
N ASN A 50 -2.81 7.81 -13.37
CA ASN A 50 -4.17 7.34 -13.16
C ASN A 50 -4.18 6.40 -11.97
N TRP A 51 -4.89 6.79 -10.92
CA TRP A 51 -4.94 6.03 -9.67
C TRP A 51 -6.31 5.43 -9.47
N ILE A 52 -6.32 4.19 -9.02
CA ILE A 52 -7.54 3.42 -8.78
C ILE A 52 -7.54 3.02 -7.32
N THR A 53 -8.68 3.16 -6.65
CA THR A 53 -8.83 2.68 -5.28
C THR A 53 -8.86 1.16 -5.31
N LEU A 54 -7.86 0.54 -4.68
CA LEU A 54 -7.81 -0.90 -4.57
C LEU A 54 -8.76 -1.39 -3.48
N PHE A 55 -8.71 -0.75 -2.31
CA PHE A 55 -9.64 -1.06 -1.23
C PHE A 55 -9.64 0.07 -0.20
N ASP A 56 -10.72 0.09 0.59
CA ASP A 56 -10.84 0.92 1.78
C ASP A 56 -10.60 0.07 3.01
N VAL A 57 -10.01 0.64 4.04
CA VAL A 57 -9.79 -0.04 5.30
C VAL A 57 -10.25 0.84 6.44
N GLU A 58 -10.81 0.23 7.48
CA GLU A 58 -11.34 0.94 8.63
C GLU A 58 -10.90 0.21 9.89
N GLY A 59 -10.28 0.96 10.82
CA GLY A 59 -9.79 0.38 12.06
C GLY A 59 -8.68 -0.63 11.85
N ALA A 60 -8.42 -1.42 12.88
CA ALA A 60 -7.42 -2.48 12.82
C ALA A 60 -7.96 -3.66 12.00
N ASP A 61 -7.28 -3.99 10.91
CA ASP A 61 -7.74 -5.03 10.00
C ASP A 61 -6.55 -5.60 9.23
N SER A 62 -6.80 -6.65 8.47
CA SER A 62 -5.80 -7.22 7.59
C SER A 62 -6.45 -7.74 6.32
N ILE A 63 -5.77 -7.53 5.20
CA ILE A 63 -6.25 -7.92 3.87
C ILE A 63 -5.09 -8.51 3.11
N VAL A 64 -5.33 -9.63 2.44
CA VAL A 64 -4.35 -10.26 1.56
C VAL A 64 -4.94 -10.26 0.16
N LEU A 65 -4.19 -9.65 -0.77
CA LEU A 65 -4.64 -9.53 -2.16
C LEU A 65 -3.53 -9.94 -3.11
N MET A 66 -3.92 -10.52 -4.23
CA MET A 66 -3.00 -10.86 -5.31
C MET A 66 -3.27 -9.90 -6.46
N HIS A 67 -2.25 -9.12 -6.85
CA HIS A 67 -2.39 -8.17 -7.94
C HIS A 67 -1.01 -7.77 -8.48
N PRO A 68 -0.94 -7.26 -9.71
CA PRO A 68 0.32 -6.87 -10.33
C PRO A 68 0.65 -5.38 -10.23
N TRP A 69 -0.05 -4.62 -9.39
CA TRP A 69 0.13 -3.17 -9.33
C TRP A 69 1.49 -2.82 -8.76
N LYS A 70 2.26 -2.08 -9.51
CA LYS A 70 3.63 -1.74 -9.16
C LYS A 70 3.72 -0.52 -8.25
N TYR A 71 2.84 0.45 -8.45
CA TYR A 71 2.85 1.68 -7.66
C TYR A 71 1.64 1.70 -6.74
N GLN A 72 1.90 1.98 -5.47
CA GLN A 72 0.86 2.01 -4.45
C GLN A 72 1.03 3.22 -3.56
N ARG A 73 -0.07 3.74 -3.08
CA ARG A 73 -0.06 4.83 -2.10
C ARG A 73 -1.26 4.70 -1.19
N VAL A 74 -1.16 5.31 -0.01
CA VAL A 74 -2.26 5.39 0.93
C VAL A 74 -2.74 6.83 1.00
N VAL A 75 -4.06 7.04 0.97
CA VAL A 75 -4.67 8.36 1.01
C VAL A 75 -5.81 8.38 2.00
N ASP A 76 -6.28 9.60 2.31
CA ASP A 76 -7.41 9.83 3.20
C ASP A 76 -7.24 9.12 4.54
N THR A 77 -6.01 9.15 5.07
CA THR A 77 -5.73 8.55 6.36
C THR A 77 -6.08 9.51 7.49
N ASP A 78 -6.71 8.98 8.53
CA ASP A 78 -6.88 9.69 9.78
C ASP A 78 -5.72 9.33 10.71
N ASN A 79 -6.02 8.60 11.78
CA ASN A 79 -4.98 8.11 12.69
C ASN A 79 -4.64 6.65 12.42
N LEU A 80 -4.93 6.19 11.23
CA LEU A 80 -4.72 4.80 10.85
C LEU A 80 -3.37 4.64 10.17
N GLU A 81 -2.60 3.66 10.63
CA GLU A 81 -1.34 3.26 10.00
C GLU A 81 -1.59 2.03 9.14
N VAL A 82 -1.11 2.07 7.91
CA VAL A 82 -1.25 0.94 6.98
C VAL A 82 0.15 0.41 6.66
N HIS A 83 0.35 -0.87 6.90
CA HIS A 83 1.60 -1.56 6.58
C HIS A 83 1.36 -2.52 5.44
N VAL A 84 2.36 -2.66 4.57
CA VAL A 84 2.29 -3.57 3.43
C VAL A 84 3.49 -4.49 3.40
N LEU A 85 3.26 -5.73 3.05
CA LEU A 85 4.31 -6.72 2.84
C LEU A 85 4.07 -7.36 1.48
N GLN A 86 5.09 -7.30 0.62
CA GLN A 86 5.06 -8.00 -0.67
C GLN A 86 5.62 -9.39 -0.47
N GLY A 87 4.80 -10.39 -0.73
CA GLY A 87 5.20 -11.77 -0.59
C GLY A 87 5.36 -12.44 -1.94
N ARG A 88 5.82 -13.68 -1.90
CA ARG A 88 5.88 -14.53 -3.07
C ARG A 88 4.82 -15.60 -2.98
N PHE A 89 4.34 -15.94 -4.14
CA PHE A 89 3.39 -17.02 -4.26
C PHE A 89 4.03 -18.21 -4.96
#